data_b7aab0c587e5f50d6b2df8353bec1d89
#
_entry.id   b7aab0c587e5f50d6b2df8353bec1d89
#
_cell.length_a   1.000
_cell.length_b   1.000
_cell.length_c   1.000
_cell.angle_alpha   90.00
_cell.angle_beta   90.00
_cell.angle_gamma   90.00
#
_symmetry.space_group_name_H-M   'P 1'
#
loop_
_entity.id
_entity.type
_entity.pdbx_description
1 polymer ?
#
loop_
_entity_poly.entity_id
_entity_poly.type
_entity_poly.pdbx_seq_one_letter_code
_entity_poly.pdbx_strand_id
1 'polypeptide(L)'
;MKGTLMTKTKWWLRVVGIFYLLLVVGSFWVMLINPRLFGDMFPYSTNEIAVRAFSDAWLIFALDLAVLGVLMLYASRDPARNGILVIAVAVLELVRGAGGDLLWLTRGWPATNYVPFMIVHLIIGMTGIIFWRQESPKTSS
;
A
#
# COMPACT_ATOMS: atom_id res chain seq x y z
N MET A 1 33.63 -3.30 9.22
CA MET A 1 32.45 -2.54 9.71
C MET A 1 31.31 -3.52 9.88
N LYS A 2 30.86 -3.79 11.12
CA LYS A 2 29.65 -4.58 11.37
C LYS A 2 28.45 -3.73 10.94
N GLY A 3 27.84 -4.04 9.83
CA GLY A 3 26.62 -3.37 9.37
C GLY A 3 25.56 -3.49 10.45
N THR A 4 25.00 -2.36 10.87
CA THR A 4 23.88 -2.31 11.79
C THR A 4 22.76 -3.19 11.20
N LEU A 5 22.38 -4.23 11.92
CA LEU A 5 21.32 -5.12 11.46
C LEU A 5 19.99 -4.36 11.48
N MET A 6 19.53 -3.88 10.34
CA MET A 6 18.26 -3.18 10.18
C MET A 6 17.09 -4.17 10.27
N THR A 7 16.89 -4.74 11.46
CA THR A 7 15.95 -5.85 11.68
C THR A 7 14.49 -5.42 11.55
N LYS A 8 14.12 -4.26 12.11
CA LYS A 8 12.73 -3.75 12.06
C LYS A 8 12.34 -3.37 10.64
N THR A 9 13.22 -2.64 9.93
CA THR A 9 13.02 -2.25 8.53
C THR A 9 12.92 -3.48 7.62
N LYS A 10 13.75 -4.49 7.86
CA LYS A 10 13.69 -5.77 7.14
C LYS A 10 12.33 -6.46 7.30
N TRP A 11 11.84 -6.56 8.53
CA TRP A 11 10.55 -7.18 8.79
C TRP A 11 9.40 -6.33 8.25
N TRP A 12 9.46 -5.01 8.36
CA TRP A 12 8.48 -4.12 7.78
C TRP A 12 8.37 -4.32 6.26
N LEU A 13 9.51 -4.34 5.53
CA LEU A 13 9.54 -4.62 4.10
C LEU A 13 8.88 -5.96 3.74
N ARG A 14 9.13 -7.00 4.54
CA ARG A 14 8.54 -8.32 4.30
C ARG A 14 7.04 -8.34 4.55
N VAL A 15 6.61 -7.83 5.69
CA VAL A 15 5.20 -7.84 6.07
C VAL A 15 4.37 -7.01 5.11
N VAL A 16 4.81 -5.79 4.78
CA VAL A 16 4.08 -4.92 3.86
C VAL A 16 4.15 -5.47 2.43
N GLY A 17 5.29 -6.00 2.00
CA GLY A 17 5.42 -6.62 0.68
C GLY A 17 4.50 -7.83 0.51
N ILE A 18 4.41 -8.71 1.50
CA ILE A 18 3.46 -9.85 1.50
C ILE A 18 2.02 -9.33 1.51
N PHE A 19 1.71 -8.33 2.34
CA PHE A 19 0.38 -7.72 2.39
C PHE A 19 -0.06 -7.18 1.02
N TYR A 20 0.81 -6.49 0.29
CA TYR A 20 0.51 -6.02 -1.06
C TYR A 20 0.22 -7.17 -2.02
N LEU A 21 1.04 -8.23 -2.00
CA LEU A 21 0.79 -9.40 -2.84
C LEU A 21 -0.53 -10.09 -2.51
N LEU A 22 -0.90 -10.18 -1.24
CA LEU A 22 -2.18 -10.72 -0.82
C LEU A 22 -3.35 -9.84 -1.28
N LEU A 23 -3.21 -8.50 -1.21
CA LEU A 23 -4.21 -7.58 -1.76
C LEU A 23 -4.40 -7.77 -3.27
N VAL A 24 -3.30 -7.97 -4.01
CA VAL A 24 -3.37 -8.25 -5.45
C VAL A 24 -4.13 -9.54 -5.73
N VAL A 25 -3.75 -10.62 -5.07
CA VAL A 25 -4.43 -11.92 -5.22
C VAL A 25 -5.91 -11.80 -4.86
N GLY A 26 -6.23 -11.13 -3.76
CA GLY A 26 -7.61 -10.90 -3.33
C GLY A 26 -8.39 -10.06 -4.35
N SER A 27 -7.79 -9.00 -4.90
CA SER A 27 -8.40 -8.15 -5.91
C SER A 27 -8.73 -8.93 -7.18
N PHE A 28 -7.78 -9.69 -7.69
CA PHE A 28 -8.02 -10.54 -8.87
C PHE A 28 -9.09 -11.60 -8.60
N TRP A 29 -9.05 -12.23 -7.42
CA TRP A 29 -10.05 -13.21 -7.03
C TRP A 29 -11.46 -12.62 -7.03
N VAL A 30 -11.66 -11.48 -6.38
CA VAL A 30 -12.97 -10.80 -6.32
C VAL A 30 -13.44 -10.41 -7.71
N MET A 31 -12.57 -9.84 -8.55
CA MET A 31 -12.94 -9.41 -9.90
C MET A 31 -13.33 -10.56 -10.81
N LEU A 32 -12.70 -11.72 -10.68
CA LEU A 32 -13.00 -12.88 -11.51
C LEU A 32 -14.30 -13.59 -11.07
N ILE A 33 -14.56 -13.61 -9.75
CA ILE A 33 -15.70 -14.38 -9.19
C ILE A 33 -16.93 -13.51 -8.98
N ASN A 34 -16.75 -12.28 -8.51
CA ASN A 34 -17.88 -11.39 -8.23
C ASN A 34 -17.55 -9.91 -8.52
N PRO A 35 -17.46 -9.52 -9.80
CA PRO A 35 -17.13 -8.13 -10.17
C PRO A 35 -18.15 -7.11 -9.66
N ARG A 36 -19.38 -7.56 -9.28
CA ARG A 36 -20.41 -6.66 -8.73
C ARG A 36 -20.07 -6.13 -7.34
N LEU A 37 -19.18 -6.81 -6.59
CA LEU A 37 -18.70 -6.28 -5.30
C LEU A 37 -18.08 -4.90 -5.40
N PHE A 38 -17.48 -4.55 -6.53
CA PHE A 38 -16.99 -3.20 -6.75
C PHE A 38 -18.12 -2.20 -7.00
N GLY A 39 -19.24 -2.63 -7.60
CA GLY A 39 -20.40 -1.76 -7.81
C GLY A 39 -21.00 -1.25 -6.50
N ASP A 40 -21.03 -2.09 -5.47
CA ASP A 40 -21.56 -1.73 -4.16
C ASP A 40 -20.69 -0.69 -3.42
N MET A 41 -19.47 -0.48 -3.86
CA MET A 41 -18.56 0.54 -3.32
C MET A 41 -18.78 1.93 -3.93
N PHE A 42 -19.56 2.05 -5.03
CA PHE A 42 -19.81 3.33 -5.68
C PHE A 42 -20.98 4.08 -5.04
N PRO A 43 -20.78 5.33 -4.55
CA PRO A 43 -21.84 6.11 -3.97
C PRO A 43 -22.80 6.72 -5.00
N TYR A 44 -22.46 6.73 -6.30
CA TYR A 44 -23.14 7.55 -7.30
C TYR A 44 -23.90 6.79 -8.38
N SER A 45 -23.56 5.55 -8.67
CA SER A 45 -24.20 4.82 -9.78
C SER A 45 -23.89 3.33 -9.77
N THR A 46 -24.89 2.55 -10.12
CA THR A 46 -24.76 1.12 -10.45
C THR A 46 -24.63 0.89 -11.96
N ASN A 47 -24.24 1.91 -12.73
CA ASN A 47 -24.04 1.80 -14.16
C ASN A 47 -22.89 0.80 -14.45
N GLU A 48 -23.17 -0.23 -15.22
CA GLU A 48 -22.21 -1.30 -15.56
C GLU A 48 -20.93 -0.76 -16.21
N ILE A 49 -21.03 0.29 -17.04
CA ILE A 49 -19.86 0.92 -17.66
C ILE A 49 -18.95 1.56 -16.61
N ALA A 50 -19.54 2.27 -15.63
CA ALA A 50 -18.76 2.89 -14.56
C ALA A 50 -18.07 1.85 -13.68
N VAL A 51 -18.78 0.77 -13.33
CA VAL A 51 -18.23 -0.36 -12.54
C VAL A 51 -17.08 -1.01 -13.30
N ARG A 52 -17.25 -1.26 -14.60
CA ARG A 52 -16.20 -1.86 -15.45
C ARG A 52 -14.98 -0.96 -15.56
N ALA A 53 -15.17 0.32 -15.84
CA ALA A 53 -14.06 1.29 -15.94
C ALA A 53 -13.27 1.40 -14.63
N PHE A 54 -13.96 1.39 -13.48
CA PHE A 54 -13.31 1.38 -12.18
C PHE A 54 -12.55 0.08 -11.95
N SER A 55 -13.15 -1.07 -12.27
CA SER A 55 -12.50 -2.38 -12.13
C SER A 55 -11.23 -2.47 -12.96
N ASP A 56 -11.27 -1.99 -14.20
CA ASP A 56 -10.10 -1.98 -15.09
C ASP A 56 -8.99 -1.06 -14.52
N ALA A 57 -9.35 0.12 -14.03
CA ALA A 57 -8.40 1.04 -13.37
C ALA A 57 -7.82 0.42 -12.08
N TRP A 58 -8.65 -0.27 -11.30
CA TRP A 58 -8.19 -0.97 -10.10
C TRP A 58 -7.24 -2.11 -10.40
N LEU A 59 -7.44 -2.85 -11.50
CA LEU A 59 -6.52 -3.90 -11.94
C LEU A 59 -5.11 -3.34 -12.22
N ILE A 60 -5.02 -2.21 -12.93
CA ILE A 60 -3.73 -1.55 -13.18
C ILE A 60 -3.07 -1.16 -11.87
N PHE A 61 -3.84 -0.57 -10.94
CA PHE A 61 -3.35 -0.26 -9.61
C PHE A 61 -2.86 -1.50 -8.83
N ALA A 62 -3.58 -2.61 -8.93
CA ALA A 62 -3.19 -3.87 -8.30
C ALA A 62 -1.86 -4.40 -8.87
N LEU A 63 -1.61 -4.23 -10.18
CA LEU A 63 -0.32 -4.59 -10.78
C LEU A 63 0.82 -3.72 -10.24
N ASP A 64 0.61 -2.42 -10.00
CA ASP A 64 1.60 -1.57 -9.33
C ASP A 64 1.94 -2.09 -7.93
N LEU A 65 0.91 -2.49 -7.16
CA LEU A 65 1.11 -3.11 -5.84
C LEU A 65 1.86 -4.44 -5.93
N ALA A 66 1.63 -5.25 -6.97
CA ALA A 66 2.37 -6.48 -7.19
C ALA A 66 3.86 -6.20 -7.38
N VAL A 67 4.20 -5.24 -8.23
CA VAL A 67 5.59 -4.83 -8.49
C VAL A 67 6.23 -4.30 -7.20
N LEU A 68 5.55 -3.40 -6.47
CA LEU A 68 6.05 -2.88 -5.20
C LEU A 68 6.25 -4.01 -4.17
N GLY A 69 5.30 -4.93 -4.04
CA GLY A 69 5.41 -6.07 -3.13
C GLY A 69 6.63 -6.93 -3.40
N VAL A 70 6.88 -7.26 -4.67
CA VAL A 70 8.07 -8.02 -5.09
C VAL A 70 9.36 -7.23 -4.79
N LEU A 71 9.41 -5.95 -5.14
CA LEU A 71 10.56 -5.09 -4.87
C LEU A 71 10.86 -4.98 -3.38
N MET A 72 9.83 -4.87 -2.54
CA MET A 72 9.99 -4.82 -1.08
C MET A 72 10.55 -6.13 -0.52
N LEU A 73 10.07 -7.28 -1.00
CA LEU A 73 10.61 -8.58 -0.60
C LEU A 73 12.08 -8.72 -1.03
N TYR A 74 12.43 -8.26 -2.23
CA TYR A 74 13.81 -8.23 -2.68
C TYR A 74 14.66 -7.31 -1.82
N ALA A 75 14.22 -6.06 -1.59
CA ALA A 75 14.90 -5.06 -0.78
C ALA A 75 15.09 -5.48 0.68
N SER A 76 14.22 -6.35 1.20
CA SER A 76 14.34 -6.90 2.56
C SER A 76 15.60 -7.71 2.79
N ARG A 77 16.32 -8.11 1.73
CA ARG A 77 17.61 -8.83 1.83
C ARG A 77 18.73 -7.90 2.28
N ASP A 78 18.68 -6.64 1.84
CA ASP A 78 19.64 -5.59 2.21
C ASP A 78 18.90 -4.24 2.40
N PRO A 79 18.22 -4.02 3.55
CA PRO A 79 17.46 -2.79 3.77
C PRO A 79 18.33 -1.54 3.78
N ALA A 80 19.59 -1.64 4.23
CA ALA A 80 20.49 -0.49 4.29
C ALA A 80 20.77 0.11 2.91
N ARG A 81 20.91 -0.75 1.90
CA ARG A 81 21.14 -0.33 0.52
C ARG A 81 19.87 0.16 -0.18
N ASN A 82 18.72 -0.27 0.30
CA ASN A 82 17.42 -0.01 -0.34
C ASN A 82 16.54 0.97 0.43
N GLY A 83 17.12 1.86 1.22
CA GLY A 83 16.38 2.81 2.06
C GLY A 83 15.47 3.75 1.29
N ILE A 84 15.84 4.13 0.07
CA ILE A 84 14.99 4.96 -0.77
C ILE A 84 13.63 4.30 -1.06
N LEU A 85 13.59 2.98 -1.20
CA LEU A 85 12.34 2.25 -1.39
C LEU A 85 11.46 2.32 -0.15
N VAL A 86 12.04 2.23 1.05
CA VAL A 86 11.28 2.36 2.31
C VAL A 86 10.61 3.73 2.39
N ILE A 87 11.37 4.80 2.10
CA ILE A 87 10.83 6.17 2.10
C ILE A 87 9.77 6.34 1.02
N ALA A 88 10.03 5.87 -0.19
CA ALA A 88 9.08 5.98 -1.31
C ALA A 88 7.75 5.30 -0.98
N VAL A 89 7.78 4.07 -0.46
CA VAL A 89 6.56 3.34 -0.06
C VAL A 89 5.86 4.05 1.09
N ALA A 90 6.59 4.49 2.12
CA ALA A 90 5.99 5.20 3.24
C ALA A 90 5.29 6.51 2.81
N VAL A 91 5.90 7.27 1.90
CA VAL A 91 5.29 8.48 1.32
C VAL A 91 4.07 8.15 0.47
N LEU A 92 4.13 7.11 -0.37
CA LEU A 92 2.99 6.65 -1.15
C LEU A 92 1.81 6.26 -0.25
N GLU A 93 2.05 5.55 0.83
CA GLU A 93 1.02 5.17 1.81
C GLU A 93 0.37 6.40 2.47
N LEU A 94 1.15 7.41 2.84
CA LEU A 94 0.61 8.61 3.46
C LEU A 94 -0.12 9.52 2.47
N VAL A 95 0.44 9.75 1.29
CA VAL A 95 -0.11 10.70 0.31
C VAL A 95 -1.21 10.05 -0.52
N ARG A 96 -0.91 8.91 -1.17
CA ARG A 96 -1.84 8.23 -2.06
C ARG A 96 -2.85 7.38 -1.29
N GLY A 97 -2.41 6.63 -0.26
CA GLY A 97 -3.26 5.81 0.58
C GLY A 97 -4.14 6.69 1.48
N ALA A 98 -3.62 7.13 2.60
CA ALA A 98 -4.41 7.88 3.58
C ALA A 98 -4.99 9.19 3.02
N GLY A 99 -4.23 9.94 2.23
CA GLY A 99 -4.70 11.17 1.58
C GLY A 99 -5.77 10.91 0.52
N GLY A 100 -5.63 9.83 -0.25
CA GLY A 100 -6.63 9.38 -1.22
C GLY A 100 -7.94 8.97 -0.54
N ASP A 101 -7.87 8.16 0.51
CA ASP A 101 -9.05 7.76 1.28
C ASP A 101 -9.77 8.95 1.89
N LEU A 102 -9.01 9.91 2.45
CA LEU A 102 -9.59 11.16 2.96
C LEU A 102 -10.31 11.93 1.85
N LEU A 103 -9.71 12.04 0.67
CA LEU A 103 -10.34 12.70 -0.48
C LEU A 103 -11.64 11.99 -0.87
N TRP A 104 -11.69 10.67 -0.88
CA TRP A 104 -12.90 9.93 -1.19
C TRP A 104 -13.99 10.11 -0.14
N LEU A 105 -13.63 10.14 1.15
CA LEU A 105 -14.57 10.45 2.22
C LEU A 105 -15.22 11.85 2.04
N THR A 106 -14.44 12.86 1.63
CA THR A 106 -14.99 14.21 1.35
C THR A 106 -15.90 14.23 0.13
N ARG A 107 -15.81 13.24 -0.75
CA ARG A 107 -16.68 13.08 -1.92
C ARG A 107 -17.88 12.17 -1.68
N GLY A 108 -18.15 11.77 -0.43
CA GLY A 108 -19.33 11.01 -0.04
C GLY A 108 -19.18 9.49 -0.21
N TRP A 109 -17.95 8.98 -0.34
CA TRP A 109 -17.72 7.53 -0.35
C TRP A 109 -17.95 6.94 1.06
N PRO A 110 -18.40 5.65 1.15
CA PRO A 110 -18.80 5.06 2.42
C PRO A 110 -17.65 5.03 3.44
N ALA A 111 -17.84 5.70 4.58
CA ALA A 111 -16.84 5.77 5.64
C ALA A 111 -16.50 4.38 6.21
N THR A 112 -17.46 3.47 6.23
CA THR A 112 -17.27 2.07 6.65
C THR A 112 -16.20 1.34 5.87
N ASN A 113 -15.99 1.72 4.59
CA ASN A 113 -15.01 1.10 3.72
C ASN A 113 -13.65 1.82 3.82
N TYR A 114 -13.64 3.15 3.77
CA TYR A 114 -12.41 3.93 3.59
C TYR A 114 -11.70 4.32 4.88
N VAL A 115 -12.41 4.47 6.00
CA VAL A 115 -11.76 4.75 7.29
C VAL A 115 -10.82 3.63 7.74
N PRO A 116 -11.20 2.33 7.67
CA PRO A 116 -10.27 1.25 7.98
C PRO A 116 -9.04 1.22 7.08
N PHE A 117 -9.18 1.44 5.77
CA PHE A 117 -8.05 1.52 4.84
C PHE A 117 -7.14 2.70 5.16
N MET A 118 -7.69 3.88 5.41
CA MET A 118 -6.92 5.04 5.83
C MET A 118 -6.07 4.78 7.07
N ILE A 119 -6.62 4.08 8.06
CA ILE A 119 -5.87 3.69 9.27
C ILE A 119 -4.72 2.76 8.91
N VAL A 120 -4.95 1.76 8.07
CA VAL A 120 -3.90 0.84 7.60
C VAL A 120 -2.78 1.60 6.89
N HIS A 121 -3.12 2.52 5.97
CA HIS A 121 -2.15 3.36 5.25
C HIS A 121 -1.32 4.22 6.20
N LEU A 122 -1.97 4.83 7.22
CA LEU A 122 -1.26 5.59 8.25
C LEU A 122 -0.29 4.72 9.05
N ILE A 123 -0.71 3.52 9.46
CA ILE A 123 0.14 2.59 10.19
C ILE A 123 1.35 2.19 9.35
N ILE A 124 1.15 1.79 8.10
CA ILE A 124 2.24 1.38 7.21
C ILE A 124 3.21 2.55 6.99
N GLY A 125 2.69 3.72 6.59
CA GLY A 125 3.53 4.87 6.30
C GLY A 125 4.34 5.36 7.51
N MET A 126 3.68 5.52 8.66
CA MET A 126 4.33 5.98 9.89
C MET A 126 5.37 4.99 10.40
N THR A 127 5.04 3.70 10.45
CA THR A 127 5.99 2.68 10.92
C THR A 127 7.19 2.55 10.00
N GLY A 128 7.02 2.68 8.68
CA GLY A 128 8.11 2.68 7.71
C GLY A 128 9.11 3.80 8.00
N ILE A 129 8.63 5.04 8.18
CA ILE A 129 9.48 6.20 8.51
C ILE A 129 10.18 6.00 9.86
N ILE A 130 9.45 5.56 10.88
CA ILE A 130 9.99 5.39 12.24
C ILE A 130 11.10 4.34 12.24
N PHE A 131 10.87 3.15 11.67
CA PHE A 131 11.85 2.08 11.67
C PHE A 131 13.09 2.45 10.85
N TRP A 132 12.87 3.06 9.68
CA TRP A 132 13.98 3.57 8.88
C TRP A 132 14.84 4.57 9.65
N ARG A 133 14.23 5.59 10.29
CA ARG A 133 14.96 6.61 11.07
C ARG A 133 15.72 6.04 12.27
N GLN A 134 15.15 5.01 12.93
CA GLN A 134 15.79 4.38 14.08
C GLN A 134 17.03 3.56 13.71
N GLU A 135 17.02 2.95 12.53
CA GLU A 135 18.03 1.98 12.11
C GLU A 135 19.00 2.51 11.06
N SER A 136 18.71 3.65 10.41
CA SER A 136 19.62 4.30 9.47
C SER A 136 20.90 4.75 10.17
N PRO A 137 22.08 4.56 9.55
CA PRO A 137 23.34 5.08 10.07
C PRO A 137 23.21 6.59 10.26
N LYS A 138 23.48 7.07 11.47
CA LYS A 138 23.60 8.51 11.70
C LYS A 138 24.84 8.98 10.92
N THR A 139 24.65 9.81 9.91
CA THR A 139 25.75 10.55 9.28
C THR A 139 26.39 11.41 10.37
N SER A 140 27.57 10.99 10.84
CA SER A 140 28.42 11.86 11.68
C SER A 140 28.86 13.03 10.81
N SER A 141 28.22 14.19 11.02
CA SER A 141 28.67 15.48 10.53
C SER A 141 29.98 15.87 11.22
#